data_33ded25f27a1c55fb9f421c75f937df3
#
_entry.id   33ded25f27a1c55fb9f421c75f937df3
#
_cell.length_a   1.000
_cell.length_b   1.000
_cell.length_c   1.000
_cell.angle_alpha   90.00
_cell.angle_beta   90.00
_cell.angle_gamma   90.00
#
_symmetry.space_group_name_H-M   'P 1'
#
loop_
_entity.id
_entity.type
_entity.pdbx_description
1 polymer ?
#
loop_
_entity_poly.entity_id
_entity_poly.type
_entity_poly.pdbx_seq_one_letter_code
_entity_poly.pdbx_strand_id
1 'polypeptide(L)'
;MDFKIKIPKNMIPWIASGVVVTVCAAAGAAAILYNNSQPVAPKEEIVLSILEELSFTAENRTQDVLLINPADNSYDLVISFLDEKGKEIFVSESLKPGSIQKTIQLSRKVNPEESVFTVIYECMENQKTVETIRVETGVNVQ
;
A
#
# COMPACT_ATOMS: atom_id res chain seq x y z
N MET A 1 -2.23 5.23 -12.48
CA MET A 1 -3.66 5.28 -12.15
C MET A 1 -3.94 4.38 -10.97
N ASP A 2 -4.70 4.89 -10.04
CA ASP A 2 -4.97 4.13 -8.82
C ASP A 2 -6.20 3.25 -9.00
N PHE A 3 -6.19 2.08 -8.42
CA PHE A 3 -7.39 1.30 -8.27
C PHE A 3 -7.57 0.87 -6.81
N LYS A 4 -8.80 0.68 -6.41
CA LYS A 4 -9.15 0.25 -5.07
C LYS A 4 -9.35 -1.25 -5.05
N ILE A 5 -8.77 -1.90 -4.07
CA ILE A 5 -9.01 -3.30 -3.79
C ILE A 5 -9.56 -3.47 -2.39
N LYS A 6 -10.40 -4.47 -2.21
CA LYS A 6 -10.92 -4.86 -0.91
C LYS A 6 -10.32 -6.19 -0.51
N ILE A 7 -9.67 -6.22 0.62
CA ILE A 7 -9.01 -7.42 1.13
C ILE A 7 -9.69 -7.85 2.42
N PRO A 8 -10.28 -9.03 2.48
CA PRO A 8 -10.82 -9.54 3.73
C PRO A 8 -9.71 -9.71 4.77
N LYS A 9 -9.96 -9.27 5.98
CA LYS A 9 -8.96 -9.29 7.04
C LYS A 9 -8.36 -10.67 7.29
N ASN A 10 -9.16 -11.69 7.17
CA ASN A 10 -8.70 -13.07 7.38
C ASN A 10 -7.82 -13.61 6.25
N MET A 11 -7.69 -12.89 5.15
CA MET A 11 -6.78 -13.25 4.06
C MET A 11 -5.41 -12.60 4.20
N ILE A 12 -5.26 -11.64 5.08
CA ILE A 12 -4.07 -10.79 5.17
C ILE A 12 -2.81 -11.55 5.52
N PRO A 13 -2.80 -12.58 6.40
CA PRO A 13 -1.59 -13.35 6.66
C PRO A 13 -0.95 -13.96 5.42
N TRP A 14 -1.74 -14.23 4.41
CA TRP A 14 -1.25 -14.75 3.12
C TRP A 14 -0.60 -13.66 2.28
N ILE A 15 -1.12 -12.46 2.37
CA ILE A 15 -0.68 -11.31 1.60
C ILE A 15 0.54 -10.68 2.25
N ALA A 16 0.58 -10.65 3.57
CA ALA A 16 1.68 -10.06 4.34
C ALA A 16 3.03 -10.74 4.09
N SER A 17 3.05 -11.97 3.60
CA SER A 17 4.30 -12.63 3.24
C SER A 17 4.83 -12.24 1.88
N GLY A 18 4.26 -11.26 1.26
CA GLY A 18 5.01 -10.46 0.32
C GLY A 18 4.72 -10.62 -1.13
N VAL A 19 3.53 -10.53 -1.60
CA VAL A 19 3.33 -10.27 -3.02
C VAL A 19 1.99 -9.67 -3.29
N VAL A 20 1.96 -8.86 -4.18
CA VAL A 20 1.14 -7.84 -4.24
C VAL A 20 0.04 -7.76 -5.23
N VAL A 21 0.26 -7.33 -6.37
CA VAL A 21 -0.79 -6.92 -7.28
C VAL A 21 -1.41 -8.10 -7.97
N THR A 22 -0.60 -9.05 -8.30
CA THR A 22 -1.06 -10.33 -8.86
C THR A 22 -1.94 -11.08 -7.87
N VAL A 23 -1.66 -10.91 -6.61
CA VAL A 23 -2.43 -11.52 -5.55
C VAL A 23 -3.81 -10.90 -5.42
N CYS A 24 -4.00 -9.67 -5.89
CA CYS A 24 -5.33 -9.06 -5.78
C CYS A 24 -6.36 -9.79 -6.62
N ALA A 25 -6.03 -10.22 -7.83
CA ALA A 25 -6.92 -11.07 -8.60
C ALA A 25 -7.04 -12.47 -7.99
N ALA A 26 -5.93 -13.02 -7.53
CA ALA A 26 -5.92 -14.28 -6.83
C ALA A 26 -6.61 -14.18 -5.46
N ALA A 27 -6.46 -13.07 -4.78
CA ALA A 27 -7.13 -12.82 -3.51
C ALA A 27 -8.64 -12.80 -3.66
N GLY A 28 -9.16 -12.27 -4.76
CA GLY A 28 -10.59 -12.34 -5.05
C GLY A 28 -11.07 -13.76 -5.17
N ALA A 29 -10.38 -14.60 -5.94
CA ALA A 29 -10.71 -16.02 -6.07
C ALA A 29 -10.49 -16.78 -4.76
N ALA A 30 -9.37 -16.52 -4.08
CA ALA A 30 -9.09 -17.14 -2.81
C ALA A 30 -10.08 -16.72 -1.72
N ALA A 31 -10.53 -15.48 -1.73
CA ALA A 31 -11.55 -15.03 -0.80
C ALA A 31 -12.88 -15.77 -0.99
N ILE A 32 -13.24 -16.04 -2.23
CA ILE A 32 -14.45 -16.82 -2.54
C ILE A 32 -14.31 -18.25 -2.00
N LEU A 33 -13.19 -18.88 -2.26
CA LEU A 33 -12.91 -20.25 -1.76
C LEU A 33 -12.88 -20.29 -0.24
N TYR A 34 -12.27 -19.29 0.36
CA TYR A 34 -12.18 -19.16 1.80
C TYR A 34 -13.56 -19.01 2.44
N ASN A 35 -14.41 -18.17 1.85
CA ASN A 35 -15.76 -17.96 2.35
C ASN A 35 -16.63 -19.21 2.23
N ASN A 36 -16.35 -20.07 1.26
CA ASN A 36 -17.06 -21.35 1.10
C ASN A 36 -16.65 -22.37 2.15
N SER A 37 -15.44 -22.22 2.71
CA SER A 37 -14.91 -23.17 3.69
C SER A 37 -15.16 -22.76 5.14
N GLN A 38 -15.69 -21.56 5.39
CA GLN A 38 -15.88 -21.06 6.74
C GLN A 38 -17.27 -20.44 6.94
N PRO A 39 -17.84 -20.63 8.15
CA PRO A 39 -19.04 -19.89 8.53
C PRO A 39 -18.76 -18.39 8.51
N VAL A 40 -19.70 -17.64 7.99
CA VAL A 40 -19.51 -16.22 7.82
C VAL A 40 -19.58 -15.51 9.16
N ALA A 41 -18.45 -15.02 9.64
CA ALA A 41 -18.43 -13.95 10.62
C ALA A 41 -18.38 -12.62 9.89
N PRO A 42 -18.92 -11.54 10.47
CA PRO A 42 -18.73 -10.21 9.91
C PRO A 42 -17.23 -9.93 9.77
N LYS A 43 -16.80 -9.59 8.57
CA LYS A 43 -15.39 -9.38 8.28
C LYS A 43 -15.13 -7.91 8.11
N GLU A 44 -14.14 -7.43 8.82
CA GLU A 44 -13.58 -6.13 8.49
C GLU A 44 -12.78 -6.27 7.22
N GLU A 45 -13.06 -5.42 6.27
CA GLU A 45 -12.31 -5.34 5.03
C GLU A 45 -11.32 -4.21 5.11
N ILE A 46 -10.15 -4.41 4.53
CA ILE A 46 -9.18 -3.35 4.31
C ILE A 46 -9.33 -2.89 2.88
N VAL A 47 -9.55 -1.60 2.72
CA VAL A 47 -9.66 -0.97 1.40
C VAL A 47 -8.39 -0.17 1.15
N LEU A 48 -7.68 -0.49 0.07
CA LEU A 48 -6.46 0.21 -0.31
C LEU A 48 -6.63 0.86 -1.67
N SER A 49 -6.06 2.05 -1.79
CA SER A 49 -5.81 2.68 -3.08
C SER A 49 -4.36 2.40 -3.45
N ILE A 50 -4.15 1.45 -4.34
CA ILE A 50 -2.82 0.97 -4.70
C ILE A 50 -2.21 1.88 -5.76
N LEU A 51 -0.96 2.28 -5.53
CA LEU A 51 -0.17 3.03 -6.50
C LEU A 51 0.39 2.03 -7.53
N GLU A 52 -0.10 2.11 -8.75
CA GLU A 52 0.34 1.23 -9.83
C GLU A 52 1.70 1.65 -10.38
N GLU A 53 1.94 2.94 -10.43
CA GLU A 53 3.17 3.53 -10.93
C GLU A 53 3.48 4.81 -10.18
N LEU A 54 4.75 5.06 -9.95
CA LEU A 54 5.25 6.30 -9.37
C LEU A 54 6.03 7.07 -10.42
N SER A 55 5.74 8.36 -10.54
CA SER A 55 6.49 9.26 -11.41
C SER A 55 7.24 10.27 -10.57
N PHE A 56 8.56 10.25 -10.63
CA PHE A 56 9.41 11.12 -9.85
C PHE A 56 10.31 11.98 -10.71
N THR A 57 10.70 13.13 -10.15
CA THR A 57 11.69 14.02 -10.73
C THR A 57 13.04 13.80 -10.03
N ALA A 58 14.07 13.43 -10.79
CA ALA A 58 15.37 13.01 -10.25
C ALA A 58 16.07 14.08 -9.42
N GLU A 59 15.92 15.33 -9.78
CA GLU A 59 16.63 16.43 -9.13
C GLU A 59 15.98 16.90 -7.84
N ASN A 60 14.84 16.33 -7.47
CA ASN A 60 14.02 16.82 -6.38
C ASN A 60 13.78 15.76 -5.33
N ARG A 61 13.83 16.16 -4.07
CA ARG A 61 13.38 15.31 -2.96
C ARG A 61 11.88 15.42 -2.72
N THR A 62 11.31 16.55 -3.05
CA THR A 62 9.85 16.76 -2.96
C THR A 62 9.20 16.21 -4.22
N GLN A 63 8.24 15.33 -4.05
CA GLN A 63 7.57 14.65 -5.15
C GLN A 63 6.06 14.77 -5.01
N ASP A 64 5.39 14.85 -6.14
CA ASP A 64 3.93 14.84 -6.18
C ASP A 64 3.45 13.40 -6.27
N VAL A 65 2.89 12.90 -5.19
CA VAL A 65 2.34 11.55 -5.10
C VAL A 65 1.06 11.59 -4.31
N LEU A 66 0.01 11.01 -4.85
CA LEU A 66 -1.29 10.97 -4.21
C LEU A 66 -1.38 9.75 -3.30
N LEU A 67 -1.28 10.00 -2.00
CA LEU A 67 -1.49 8.98 -0.97
C LEU A 67 -2.90 9.11 -0.42
N ILE A 68 -3.64 8.02 -0.43
CA ILE A 68 -5.06 8.03 -0.03
C ILE A 68 -5.29 6.92 0.99
N ASN A 69 -5.93 7.28 2.10
CA ASN A 69 -6.61 6.29 2.93
C ASN A 69 -8.11 6.41 2.64
N PRO A 70 -8.71 5.44 1.94
CA PRO A 70 -10.12 5.50 1.59
C PRO A 70 -11.02 5.67 2.81
N ALA A 71 -12.09 6.43 2.64
CA ALA A 71 -13.03 6.70 3.73
C ALA A 71 -13.75 5.43 4.25
N ASP A 72 -13.79 4.40 3.43
CA ASP A 72 -14.40 3.11 3.78
C ASP A 72 -13.55 2.29 4.76
N ASN A 73 -12.29 2.68 4.98
CA ASN A 73 -11.43 2.00 5.96
C ASN A 73 -11.84 2.33 7.39
N SER A 74 -11.65 1.33 8.26
CA SER A 74 -11.75 1.51 9.71
C SER A 74 -10.38 1.79 10.36
N TYR A 75 -9.30 1.70 9.59
CA TYR A 75 -7.93 1.78 10.06
C TYR A 75 -7.26 3.07 9.62
N ASP A 76 -6.37 3.58 10.45
CA ASP A 76 -5.40 4.56 9.99
C ASP A 76 -4.37 3.86 9.11
N LEU A 77 -3.75 4.57 8.21
CA LEU A 77 -2.84 4.00 7.23
C LEU A 77 -1.51 4.76 7.25
N VAL A 78 -0.43 4.02 7.36
CA VAL A 78 0.92 4.54 7.18
C VAL A 78 1.50 3.93 5.91
N ILE A 79 2.00 4.77 5.02
CA ILE A 79 2.54 4.35 3.74
C ILE A 79 4.03 4.66 3.74
N SER A 80 4.84 3.65 3.42
CA SER A 80 6.29 3.77 3.34
C SER A 80 6.78 3.33 1.98
N PHE A 81 7.89 3.91 1.53
CA PHE A 81 8.57 3.51 0.30
C PHE A 81 9.96 2.97 0.64
N LEU A 82 10.26 1.79 0.13
CA LEU A 82 11.60 1.21 0.15
C LEU A 82 12.20 1.23 -1.25
N ASP A 83 13.48 1.52 -1.34
CA ASP A 83 14.20 1.44 -2.61
C ASP A 83 14.49 -0.03 -3.00
N GLU A 84 15.16 -0.21 -4.13
CA GLU A 84 15.50 -1.55 -4.64
C GLU A 84 16.37 -2.36 -3.68
N LYS A 85 17.08 -1.69 -2.78
CA LYS A 85 17.94 -2.32 -1.77
C LYS A 85 17.20 -2.57 -0.45
N GLY A 86 15.92 -2.23 -0.38
CA GLY A 86 15.11 -2.38 0.82
C GLY A 86 15.30 -1.26 1.84
N LYS A 87 15.94 -0.16 1.46
CA LYS A 87 16.13 0.98 2.35
C LYS A 87 14.91 1.89 2.31
N GLU A 88 14.41 2.26 3.47
CA GLU A 88 13.31 3.21 3.59
C GLU A 88 13.73 4.61 3.12
N ILE A 89 13.01 5.14 2.16
CA ILE A 89 13.26 6.49 1.63
C ILE A 89 12.12 7.44 1.93
N PHE A 90 11.00 6.94 2.39
CA PHE A 90 9.85 7.73 2.78
C PHE A 90 8.96 6.96 3.75
N VAL A 91 8.40 7.67 4.71
CA VAL A 91 7.31 7.18 5.56
C VAL A 91 6.32 8.31 5.78
N SER A 92 5.05 8.03 5.58
CA SER A 92 3.99 9.02 5.78
C SER A 92 3.66 9.20 7.26
N GLU A 93 2.97 10.28 7.56
CA GLU A 93 2.23 10.38 8.81
C GLU A 93 1.06 9.39 8.80
N SER A 94 0.46 9.18 9.94
CA SER A 94 -0.74 8.34 10.04
C SER A 94 -1.90 9.03 9.33
N LEU A 95 -2.37 8.42 8.27
CA LEU A 95 -3.48 8.91 7.46
C LEU A 95 -4.78 8.31 8.00
N LYS A 96 -5.67 9.16 8.48
CA LYS A 96 -6.99 8.71 8.92
C LYS A 96 -7.88 8.37 7.72
N PRO A 97 -8.90 7.53 7.91
CA PRO A 97 -9.85 7.25 6.83
C PRO A 97 -10.38 8.52 6.18
N GLY A 98 -10.33 8.58 4.86
CA GLY A 98 -10.71 9.75 4.08
C GLY A 98 -9.62 10.79 3.88
N SER A 99 -8.43 10.59 4.45
CA SER A 99 -7.31 11.53 4.31
C SER A 99 -6.60 11.34 2.97
N ILE A 100 -6.10 12.45 2.45
CA ILE A 100 -5.33 12.50 1.20
C ILE A 100 -4.07 13.33 1.46
N GLN A 101 -2.93 12.82 1.01
CA GLN A 101 -1.66 13.56 0.97
C GLN A 101 -1.19 13.63 -0.47
N LYS A 102 -0.90 14.82 -0.98
CA LYS A 102 -0.59 15.05 -2.40
C LYS A 102 0.89 15.24 -2.68
N THR A 103 1.67 15.57 -1.67
CA THR A 103 3.09 15.84 -1.81
C THR A 103 3.84 15.12 -0.74
N ILE A 104 4.96 14.52 -1.11
CA ILE A 104 5.83 13.81 -0.18
C ILE A 104 7.25 14.37 -0.27
N GLN A 105 8.03 14.17 0.77
CA GLN A 105 9.44 14.48 0.78
C GLN A 105 10.26 13.24 1.05
N LEU A 106 11.06 12.86 0.07
CA LEU A 106 11.94 11.71 0.18
C LEU A 106 13.17 12.04 1.03
N SER A 107 13.74 11.04 1.66
CA SER A 107 14.98 11.20 2.44
C SER A 107 16.19 11.47 1.56
N ARG A 108 16.12 11.12 0.28
CA ARG A 108 17.15 11.34 -0.71
C ARG A 108 16.53 11.60 -2.09
N LYS A 109 17.34 12.06 -3.01
CA LYS A 109 16.95 12.14 -4.42
C LYS A 109 16.88 10.75 -5.02
N VAL A 110 16.02 10.59 -6.02
CA VAL A 110 15.85 9.34 -6.76
C VAL A 110 16.80 9.34 -7.95
N ASN A 111 17.48 8.22 -8.18
CA ASN A 111 18.32 8.02 -9.35
C ASN A 111 17.48 7.72 -10.59
N PRO A 112 17.86 8.27 -11.76
CA PRO A 112 17.15 7.95 -13.02
C PRO A 112 17.17 6.46 -13.37
N GLU A 113 18.08 5.69 -12.81
CA GLU A 113 18.19 4.25 -13.08
C GLU A 113 17.25 3.40 -12.23
N GLU A 114 16.67 3.97 -11.19
CA GLU A 114 15.73 3.25 -10.34
C GLU A 114 14.41 3.02 -11.07
N SER A 115 13.90 1.80 -10.98
CA SER A 115 12.72 1.38 -11.74
C SER A 115 11.64 0.72 -10.91
N VAL A 116 11.95 0.30 -9.69
CA VAL A 116 11.00 -0.39 -8.81
C VAL A 116 11.21 0.04 -7.37
N PHE A 117 10.14 0.37 -6.70
CA PHE A 117 10.13 0.55 -5.23
C PHE A 117 9.16 -0.43 -4.62
N THR A 118 9.38 -0.72 -3.34
CA THR A 118 8.40 -1.42 -2.53
C THR A 118 7.59 -0.39 -1.76
N VAL A 119 6.29 -0.40 -1.95
CA VAL A 119 5.36 0.43 -1.18
C VAL A 119 4.77 -0.44 -0.09
N ILE A 120 4.85 0.01 1.14
CA ILE A 120 4.33 -0.71 2.29
C ILE A 120 3.13 0.05 2.83
N TYR A 121 2.00 -0.65 2.95
CA TYR A 121 0.78 -0.14 3.54
C TYR A 121 0.62 -0.80 4.91
N GLU A 122 0.76 -0.03 5.97
CA GLU A 122 0.56 -0.50 7.34
C GLU A 122 -0.79 0.00 7.85
N CYS A 123 -1.67 -0.94 8.16
CA CYS A 123 -2.96 -0.63 8.77
C CYS A 123 -2.78 -0.53 10.27
N MET A 124 -3.18 0.59 10.84
CA MET A 124 -2.97 0.93 12.25
C MET A 124 -4.29 0.97 12.99
N GLU A 125 -4.31 0.37 14.16
CA GLU A 125 -5.42 0.47 15.10
C GLU A 125 -4.85 0.75 16.49
N ASN A 126 -5.32 1.81 17.14
CA ASN A 126 -4.81 2.23 18.45
C ASN A 126 -3.28 2.36 18.50
N GLN A 127 -2.71 2.95 17.45
CA GLN A 127 -1.27 3.18 17.31
C GLN A 127 -0.44 1.90 17.18
N LYS A 128 -1.09 0.77 16.88
CA LYS A 128 -0.41 -0.50 16.63
C LYS A 128 -0.66 -0.95 15.21
N THR A 129 0.36 -1.48 14.55
CA THR A 129 0.21 -2.12 13.25
C THR A 129 -0.56 -3.42 13.42
N VAL A 130 -1.71 -3.49 12.79
CA VAL A 130 -2.52 -4.72 12.79
C VAL A 130 -2.30 -5.54 11.53
N GLU A 131 -1.96 -4.89 10.42
CA GLU A 131 -1.68 -5.55 9.15
C GLU A 131 -0.70 -4.76 8.32
N THR A 132 0.09 -5.48 7.52
CA THR A 132 1.08 -4.91 6.63
C THR A 132 0.93 -5.53 5.25
N ILE A 133 0.86 -4.70 4.22
CA ILE A 133 0.74 -5.13 2.84
C ILE A 133 1.88 -4.49 2.05
N ARG A 134 2.63 -5.29 1.31
CA ARG A 134 3.76 -4.84 0.50
C ARG A 134 3.43 -4.94 -0.98
N VAL A 135 3.80 -3.91 -1.72
CA VAL A 135 3.52 -3.81 -3.15
C VAL A 135 4.79 -3.40 -3.89
N GLU A 136 5.21 -4.18 -4.87
CA GLU A 136 6.23 -3.71 -5.81
C GLU A 136 5.58 -2.77 -6.82
N THR A 137 6.11 -1.57 -6.93
CA THR A 137 5.53 -0.51 -7.75
C THR A 137 6.59 -0.01 -8.73
N GLY A 138 6.22 0.04 -9.99
CA GLY A 138 7.08 0.61 -11.03
C GLY A 138 7.34 2.08 -10.79
N VAL A 139 8.57 2.52 -11.05
CA VAL A 139 8.99 3.90 -10.86
C VAL A 139 9.52 4.44 -12.18
N ASN A 140 8.97 5.57 -12.59
CA ASN A 140 9.45 6.33 -13.74
C ASN A 140 10.12 7.60 -13.22
N VAL A 141 11.40 7.74 -13.46
CA VAL A 141 12.18 8.89 -13.01
C VAL A 141 12.54 9.76 -14.21
N GLN A 142 12.15 11.00 -14.15
CA GLN A 142 12.40 11.97 -15.21
C GLN A 142 13.42 13.02 -14.81
#